data_736dc52eb8c7f30bf984d2c5702f962b
#
_entry.id   736dc52eb8c7f30bf984d2c5702f962b
#
_cell.length_a   1.000
_cell.length_b   1.000
_cell.length_c   1.000
_cell.angle_alpha   90.00
_cell.angle_beta   90.00
_cell.angle_gamma   90.00
#
_symmetry.space_group_name_H-M   'P 1'
#
loop_
_entity.id
_entity.type
_entity.pdbx_description
1 polymer ?
#
loop_
_entity_poly.entity_id
_entity_poly.type
_entity_poly.pdbx_seq_one_letter_code
_entity_poly.pdbx_strand_id
1 'polypeptide(L)'
;MRRLLSIAVVALAAGSVIFARGGMQAPEAEQPAEKKLIDLKSDNMGPVAPGDSVIFLVGNFAAQHNGAVITCDSAVRYSDMRIEFFGNVLINKNTTYIYGDRAEYNGEVNEARVFSDIVKVVDEDATLYTYEFLFNTKENVGEFGGGGVLVNRDSRLESVRGYYYANSKELVCVDRVEMRNDEYELKGDSVVYNMATDNAFFFKHTNIWNKEGDYLYADRGAYRKADSLYKVTSNGYVLTDKQEM
;
A
#
# COMPACT_ATOMS: atom_id res chain seq x y z
N MET A 1 0.64 -15.10 44.88
CA MET A 1 -0.47 -14.10 44.84
C MET A 1 -1.28 -14.32 43.59
N ARG A 2 -2.50 -14.79 43.73
CA ARG A 2 -3.40 -15.09 42.59
C ARG A 2 -3.92 -13.79 42.01
N ARG A 3 -3.72 -13.54 40.70
CA ARG A 3 -4.43 -12.49 39.99
C ARG A 3 -5.58 -13.10 39.19
N LEU A 4 -6.79 -12.67 39.55
CA LEU A 4 -8.06 -13.07 38.96
C LEU A 4 -8.21 -12.49 37.54
N LEU A 5 -8.60 -13.35 36.59
CA LEU A 5 -9.09 -12.94 35.28
C LEU A 5 -10.46 -12.24 35.44
N SER A 6 -10.55 -11.00 34.99
CA SER A 6 -11.85 -10.32 34.84
C SER A 6 -12.37 -10.55 33.41
N ILE A 7 -13.44 -11.31 33.29
CA ILE A 7 -14.20 -11.49 32.06
C ILE A 7 -15.23 -10.37 31.99
N ALA A 8 -15.11 -9.48 31.01
CA ALA A 8 -16.13 -8.48 30.72
C ALA A 8 -17.14 -9.06 29.72
N VAL A 9 -18.36 -9.30 30.22
CA VAL A 9 -19.53 -9.66 29.38
C VAL A 9 -20.15 -8.34 28.89
N VAL A 10 -20.16 -8.14 27.57
CA VAL A 10 -20.87 -7.02 26.94
C VAL A 10 -22.30 -7.48 26.61
N ALA A 11 -23.27 -6.92 27.30
CA ALA A 11 -24.69 -7.13 27.04
C ALA A 11 -25.15 -6.30 25.82
N LEU A 12 -25.78 -6.94 24.84
CA LEU A 12 -26.48 -6.26 23.74
C LEU A 12 -27.76 -5.60 24.30
N ALA A 13 -27.84 -4.27 24.19
CA ALA A 13 -29.09 -3.56 24.39
C ALA A 13 -29.83 -3.41 23.05
N ALA A 14 -31.03 -3.96 22.97
CA ALA A 14 -31.96 -3.77 21.85
C ALA A 14 -32.53 -2.35 21.89
N GLY A 15 -32.16 -1.53 20.90
CA GLY A 15 -32.69 -0.18 20.73
C GLY A 15 -33.88 -0.19 19.74
N SER A 16 -35.00 0.36 20.18
CA SER A 16 -36.27 0.49 19.46
C SER A 16 -36.14 1.40 18.25
N VAL A 17 -36.65 0.97 17.09
CA VAL A 17 -36.76 1.76 15.87
C VAL A 17 -37.91 2.73 15.97
N ILE A 18 -37.62 4.02 16.00
CA ILE A 18 -38.62 5.08 15.85
C ILE A 18 -38.72 5.45 14.36
N PHE A 19 -39.86 5.15 13.74
CA PHE A 19 -40.17 5.63 12.40
C PHE A 19 -40.45 7.14 12.42
N ALA A 20 -39.48 7.96 11.98
CA ALA A 20 -39.71 9.35 11.65
C ALA A 20 -40.18 9.44 10.16
N ARG A 21 -41.35 10.00 9.92
CA ARG A 21 -41.81 10.40 8.59
C ARG A 21 -40.90 11.52 8.08
N GLY A 22 -39.95 11.20 7.24
CA GLY A 22 -39.13 12.17 6.52
C GLY A 22 -39.77 12.53 5.21
N GLY A 23 -39.94 13.86 4.97
CA GLY A 23 -40.32 14.41 3.68
C GLY A 23 -39.29 14.01 2.61
N MET A 24 -39.77 13.75 1.38
CA MET A 24 -38.95 13.55 0.19
C MET A 24 -38.15 14.84 -0.05
N GLN A 25 -36.86 14.83 0.31
CA GLN A 25 -35.91 15.77 -0.21
C GLN A 25 -35.62 15.39 -1.67
N ALA A 26 -35.80 16.35 -2.57
CA ALA A 26 -35.40 16.19 -3.97
C ALA A 26 -33.90 15.81 -4.00
N PRO A 27 -33.47 14.95 -4.95
CA PRO A 27 -32.06 14.64 -5.09
C PRO A 27 -31.32 15.95 -5.36
N GLU A 28 -30.39 16.28 -4.46
CA GLU A 28 -29.45 17.36 -4.63
C GLU A 28 -28.66 17.04 -5.91
N ALA A 29 -28.77 17.95 -6.90
CA ALA A 29 -28.08 17.77 -8.16
C ALA A 29 -26.56 17.63 -7.86
N GLU A 30 -25.99 16.47 -8.14
CA GLU A 30 -24.54 16.26 -8.10
C GLU A 30 -23.90 17.37 -8.93
N GLN A 31 -23.20 18.29 -8.26
CA GLN A 31 -22.36 19.26 -8.95
C GLN A 31 -21.36 18.47 -9.77
N PRO A 32 -21.16 18.76 -11.07
CA PRO A 32 -20.16 18.10 -11.88
C PRO A 32 -18.83 18.22 -11.16
N ALA A 33 -18.20 17.08 -10.85
CA ALA A 33 -16.88 17.08 -10.22
C ALA A 33 -15.94 17.94 -11.07
N GLU A 34 -15.41 19.01 -10.49
CA GLU A 34 -14.46 19.91 -11.14
C GLU A 34 -13.30 19.02 -11.65
N LYS A 35 -13.17 18.88 -13.00
CA LYS A 35 -12.06 18.18 -13.61
C LYS A 35 -10.80 18.97 -13.26
N LYS A 36 -10.05 18.52 -12.25
CA LYS A 36 -8.75 19.11 -11.93
C LYS A 36 -7.84 18.87 -13.12
N LEU A 37 -7.39 19.97 -13.73
CA LEU A 37 -6.43 19.91 -14.82
C LEU A 37 -5.08 19.40 -14.30
N ILE A 38 -4.34 18.71 -15.17
CA ILE A 38 -2.95 18.36 -14.91
C ILE A 38 -2.10 19.59 -15.25
N ASP A 39 -1.43 20.17 -14.26
CA ASP A 39 -0.50 21.26 -14.45
C ASP A 39 0.83 20.70 -14.96
N LEU A 40 1.35 21.23 -16.08
CA LEU A 40 2.57 20.78 -16.74
C LEU A 40 3.58 21.90 -16.85
N LYS A 41 4.85 21.58 -16.61
CA LYS A 41 5.99 22.47 -16.80
C LYS A 41 7.12 21.72 -17.51
N SER A 42 7.77 22.36 -18.50
CA SER A 42 8.99 21.87 -19.15
C SER A 42 9.76 23.03 -19.76
N ASP A 43 11.03 22.83 -20.06
CA ASP A 43 11.84 23.84 -20.75
C ASP A 43 11.43 24.00 -22.22
N ASN A 44 11.13 22.86 -22.87
CA ASN A 44 10.73 22.81 -24.26
C ASN A 44 9.48 21.94 -24.42
N MET A 45 8.54 22.39 -25.25
CA MET A 45 7.37 21.62 -25.65
C MET A 45 7.00 21.90 -27.10
N GLY A 46 6.44 20.90 -27.78
CA GLY A 46 5.97 21.02 -29.16
C GLY A 46 5.20 19.78 -29.62
N PRO A 47 4.48 19.87 -30.73
CA PRO A 47 3.82 18.72 -31.31
C PRO A 47 4.85 17.69 -31.79
N VAL A 48 4.52 16.40 -31.69
CA VAL A 48 5.38 15.31 -32.18
C VAL A 48 5.56 15.40 -33.71
N ALA A 49 4.48 15.77 -34.42
CA ALA A 49 4.51 16.15 -35.85
C ALA A 49 3.64 17.37 -36.09
N PRO A 50 3.88 18.14 -37.21
CA PRO A 50 3.07 19.32 -37.50
C PRO A 50 1.56 18.98 -37.59
N GLY A 51 0.75 19.65 -36.75
CA GLY A 51 -0.70 19.43 -36.65
C GLY A 51 -1.11 18.30 -35.71
N ASP A 52 -0.18 17.65 -35.04
CA ASP A 52 -0.45 16.59 -34.05
C ASP A 52 -1.02 17.18 -32.75
N SER A 53 -1.95 16.45 -32.14
CA SER A 53 -2.47 16.75 -30.81
C SER A 53 -1.62 16.15 -29.69
N VAL A 54 -0.64 15.31 -30.03
CA VAL A 54 0.34 14.72 -29.11
C VAL A 54 1.48 15.68 -28.91
N ILE A 55 1.80 16.01 -27.67
CA ILE A 55 2.82 16.98 -27.31
C ILE A 55 4.00 16.28 -26.65
N PHE A 56 5.19 16.57 -27.15
CA PHE A 56 6.47 16.17 -26.58
C PHE A 56 7.00 17.27 -25.64
N LEU A 57 7.48 16.88 -24.46
CA LEU A 57 7.98 17.78 -23.42
C LEU A 57 9.36 17.31 -22.97
N VAL A 58 10.33 18.21 -22.93
CA VAL A 58 11.74 17.90 -22.59
C VAL A 58 12.35 18.95 -21.70
N GLY A 59 13.16 18.52 -20.75
CA GLY A 59 13.97 19.33 -19.86
C GLY A 59 13.16 19.86 -18.68
N ASN A 60 13.68 19.62 -17.47
CA ASN A 60 13.08 20.02 -16.20
C ASN A 60 11.56 19.77 -16.13
N PHE A 61 11.14 18.61 -16.67
CA PHE A 61 9.72 18.27 -16.73
C PHE A 61 9.14 18.06 -15.34
N ALA A 62 7.98 18.64 -15.10
CA ALA A 62 7.15 18.39 -13.92
C ALA A 62 5.66 18.39 -14.29
N ALA A 63 4.92 17.42 -13.78
CA ALA A 63 3.45 17.37 -13.80
C ALA A 63 2.91 17.38 -12.38
N GLN A 64 1.81 18.12 -12.16
CA GLN A 64 1.14 18.12 -10.87
C GLN A 64 -0.35 17.81 -11.05
N HIS A 65 -0.83 16.79 -10.31
CA HIS A 65 -2.24 16.42 -10.29
C HIS A 65 -2.63 15.79 -8.96
N ASN A 66 -3.76 16.21 -8.39
CA ASN A 66 -4.27 15.71 -7.10
C ASN A 66 -3.25 15.71 -5.95
N GLY A 67 -2.35 16.70 -5.93
CA GLY A 67 -1.28 16.80 -4.94
C GLY A 67 -0.13 15.80 -5.13
N ALA A 68 -0.13 15.01 -6.20
CA ALA A 68 1.05 14.27 -6.63
C ALA A 68 1.88 15.16 -7.58
N VAL A 69 3.19 15.07 -7.49
CA VAL A 69 4.16 15.71 -8.39
C VAL A 69 4.95 14.60 -9.07
N ILE A 70 5.04 14.64 -10.41
CA ILE A 70 5.80 13.70 -11.21
C ILE A 70 6.88 14.46 -11.95
N THR A 71 8.14 14.04 -11.83
CA THR A 71 9.28 14.59 -12.58
C THR A 71 9.96 13.50 -13.39
N CYS A 72 10.57 13.86 -14.52
CA CYS A 72 11.31 12.96 -15.39
C CYS A 72 12.19 13.74 -16.39
N ASP A 73 12.95 13.04 -17.22
CA ASP A 73 13.79 13.69 -18.25
C ASP A 73 12.95 14.18 -19.44
N SER A 74 11.94 13.41 -19.83
CA SER A 74 11.04 13.76 -20.95
C SER A 74 9.67 13.10 -20.79
N ALA A 75 8.66 13.68 -21.45
CA ALA A 75 7.31 13.14 -21.42
C ALA A 75 6.60 13.32 -22.77
N VAL A 76 5.60 12.48 -23.01
CA VAL A 76 4.65 12.59 -24.11
C VAL A 76 3.25 12.72 -23.54
N ARG A 77 2.58 13.83 -23.85
CA ARG A 77 1.19 14.08 -23.44
C ARG A 77 0.25 13.79 -24.61
N TYR A 78 -0.76 13.00 -24.35
CA TYR A 78 -1.85 12.70 -25.26
C TYR A 78 -3.05 13.63 -25.04
N SER A 79 -4.00 13.67 -25.96
CA SER A 79 -5.18 14.54 -25.91
C SER A 79 -6.19 14.16 -24.80
N ASP A 80 -6.09 12.94 -24.25
CA ASP A 80 -7.06 12.31 -23.37
C ASP A 80 -6.58 12.18 -21.89
N MET A 81 -5.85 13.17 -21.38
CA MET A 81 -5.27 13.16 -20.03
C MET A 81 -4.28 12.04 -19.76
N ARG A 82 -3.81 11.31 -20.78
CA ARG A 82 -2.71 10.35 -20.64
C ARG A 82 -1.37 11.04 -20.86
N ILE A 83 -0.40 10.65 -20.04
CA ILE A 83 0.97 11.12 -20.14
C ILE A 83 1.91 9.93 -19.94
N GLU A 84 2.89 9.78 -20.80
CA GLU A 84 4.01 8.86 -20.63
C GLU A 84 5.26 9.63 -20.24
N PHE A 85 5.99 9.09 -19.26
CA PHE A 85 7.21 9.68 -18.69
C PHE A 85 8.39 8.76 -18.97
N PHE A 86 9.53 9.36 -19.30
CA PHE A 86 10.74 8.65 -19.69
C PHE A 86 11.96 9.22 -19.01
N GLY A 87 12.79 8.34 -18.43
CA GLY A 87 14.06 8.63 -17.77
C GLY A 87 13.88 9.28 -16.40
N ASN A 88 14.57 8.74 -15.40
CA ASN A 88 14.64 9.28 -14.03
C ASN A 88 13.26 9.67 -13.45
N VAL A 89 12.26 8.81 -13.65
CA VAL A 89 10.91 9.09 -13.18
C VAL A 89 10.86 9.09 -11.65
N LEU A 90 10.35 10.18 -11.09
CA LEU A 90 10.04 10.31 -9.68
C LEU A 90 8.61 10.79 -9.51
N ILE A 91 7.81 10.01 -8.79
CA ILE A 91 6.47 10.41 -8.33
C ILE A 91 6.57 10.71 -6.82
N ASN A 92 6.19 11.91 -6.43
CA ASN A 92 6.08 12.28 -5.01
C ASN A 92 4.62 12.55 -4.65
N LYS A 93 4.16 11.90 -3.60
CA LYS A 93 2.85 12.14 -2.99
C LYS A 93 2.95 12.07 -1.48
N ASN A 94 2.83 13.21 -0.80
CA ASN A 94 3.02 13.32 0.66
C ASN A 94 4.40 12.79 1.08
N THR A 95 4.44 11.73 1.90
CA THR A 95 5.67 11.04 2.35
C THR A 95 6.12 9.93 1.42
N THR A 96 5.33 9.60 0.38
CA THR A 96 5.63 8.52 -0.56
C THR A 96 6.41 9.03 -1.77
N TYR A 97 7.52 8.39 -2.09
CA TYR A 97 8.38 8.64 -3.25
C TYR A 97 8.51 7.36 -4.06
N ILE A 98 8.15 7.41 -5.35
CA ILE A 98 8.20 6.25 -6.26
C ILE A 98 9.20 6.58 -7.36
N TYR A 99 10.22 5.73 -7.51
CA TYR A 99 11.30 5.86 -8.49
C TYR A 99 11.19 4.76 -9.53
N GLY A 100 11.38 5.12 -10.79
CA GLY A 100 11.42 4.20 -11.92
C GLY A 100 12.05 4.80 -13.17
N ASP A 101 12.14 4.03 -14.25
CA ASP A 101 12.73 4.47 -15.51
C ASP A 101 11.67 4.99 -16.48
N ARG A 102 10.46 4.47 -16.38
CA ARG A 102 9.30 4.85 -17.17
C ARG A 102 8.04 4.84 -16.33
N ALA A 103 7.09 5.73 -16.65
CA ALA A 103 5.74 5.64 -16.09
C ALA A 103 4.69 6.03 -17.13
N GLU A 104 3.47 5.53 -16.92
CA GLU A 104 2.26 5.90 -17.63
C GLU A 104 1.27 6.46 -16.63
N TYR A 105 0.74 7.64 -16.87
CA TYR A 105 -0.27 8.27 -16.02
C TYR A 105 -1.57 8.46 -16.78
N ASN A 106 -2.67 8.07 -16.17
CA ASN A 106 -4.01 8.36 -16.63
C ASN A 106 -4.73 9.27 -15.63
N GLY A 107 -4.87 10.53 -15.97
CA GLY A 107 -5.50 11.53 -15.11
C GLY A 107 -6.99 11.36 -14.90
N GLU A 108 -7.71 10.63 -15.77
CA GLU A 108 -9.14 10.36 -15.61
C GLU A 108 -9.42 9.40 -14.46
N VAL A 109 -8.56 8.39 -14.28
CA VAL A 109 -8.66 7.40 -13.19
C VAL A 109 -7.65 7.64 -12.06
N ASN A 110 -6.78 8.65 -12.19
CA ASN A 110 -5.75 9.04 -11.22
C ASN A 110 -4.70 7.94 -10.97
N GLU A 111 -4.36 7.15 -11.99
CA GLU A 111 -3.45 6.03 -11.88
C GLU A 111 -2.13 6.30 -12.57
N ALA A 112 -1.04 6.04 -11.85
CA ALA A 112 0.32 6.01 -12.35
C ALA A 112 0.82 4.55 -12.35
N ARG A 113 1.25 4.04 -13.49
CA ARG A 113 1.92 2.75 -13.61
C ARG A 113 3.40 3.00 -13.86
N VAL A 114 4.24 2.52 -12.95
CA VAL A 114 5.69 2.74 -12.95
C VAL A 114 6.41 1.45 -13.27
N PHE A 115 7.40 1.54 -14.16
CA PHE A 115 8.21 0.41 -14.64
C PHE A 115 9.69 0.72 -14.48
N SER A 116 10.45 -0.28 -14.11
CA SER A 116 11.90 -0.27 -14.05
C SER A 116 12.41 -1.71 -13.90
N ASP A 117 13.71 -1.94 -14.08
CA ASP A 117 14.33 -3.18 -13.62
C ASP A 117 14.07 -3.41 -12.13
N ILE A 118 14.09 -2.33 -11.36
CA ILE A 118 13.65 -2.29 -9.95
C ILE A 118 12.95 -0.96 -9.69
N VAL A 119 11.64 -0.99 -9.54
CA VAL A 119 10.86 0.13 -8.99
C VAL A 119 11.09 0.19 -7.49
N LYS A 120 11.40 1.40 -7.00
CA LYS A 120 11.64 1.65 -5.57
C LYS A 120 10.57 2.60 -5.04
N VAL A 121 9.81 2.14 -4.03
CA VAL A 121 8.82 2.96 -3.32
C VAL A 121 9.33 3.21 -1.91
N VAL A 122 9.54 4.47 -1.57
CA VAL A 122 10.05 4.91 -0.24
C VAL A 122 8.93 5.63 0.49
N ASP A 123 8.70 5.26 1.74
CA ASP A 123 7.80 5.96 2.64
C ASP A 123 8.37 5.94 4.05
N GLU A 124 8.87 7.08 4.51
CA GLU A 124 9.60 7.23 5.76
C GLU A 124 10.78 6.24 5.85
N ASP A 125 10.78 5.32 6.83
CA ASP A 125 11.83 4.33 7.03
C ASP A 125 11.65 3.07 6.16
N ALA A 126 10.49 2.92 5.51
CA ALA A 126 10.16 1.76 4.71
C ALA A 126 10.53 1.94 3.24
N THR A 127 11.04 0.88 2.62
CA THR A 127 11.32 0.82 1.18
C THR A 127 10.80 -0.48 0.60
N LEU A 128 9.88 -0.37 -0.37
CA LEU A 128 9.40 -1.49 -1.17
C LEU A 128 10.16 -1.52 -2.50
N TYR A 129 10.65 -2.67 -2.89
CA TYR A 129 11.27 -2.95 -4.18
C TYR A 129 10.39 -3.93 -4.96
N THR A 130 10.09 -3.62 -6.21
CA THR A 130 9.28 -4.44 -7.12
C THR A 130 9.67 -4.19 -8.58
N TYR A 131 9.08 -4.90 -9.53
CA TYR A 131 9.34 -4.71 -10.97
C TYR A 131 8.35 -3.74 -11.62
N GLU A 132 7.13 -3.70 -11.11
CA GLU A 132 6.06 -2.84 -11.58
C GLU A 132 5.24 -2.37 -10.39
N PHE A 133 4.81 -1.11 -10.40
CA PHE A 133 4.00 -0.53 -9.35
C PHE A 133 2.89 0.32 -9.92
N LEU A 134 1.63 -0.04 -9.66
CA LEU A 134 0.46 0.75 -9.98
C LEU A 134 0.07 1.58 -8.76
N PHE A 135 -0.01 2.90 -8.90
CA PHE A 135 -0.33 3.81 -7.80
C PHE A 135 -1.51 4.71 -8.13
N ASN A 136 -2.58 4.62 -7.34
CA ASN A 136 -3.69 5.57 -7.42
C ASN A 136 -3.38 6.81 -6.58
N THR A 137 -3.13 7.93 -7.26
CA THR A 137 -2.71 9.19 -6.63
C THR A 137 -3.81 9.91 -5.85
N LYS A 138 -5.08 9.58 -6.07
CA LYS A 138 -6.22 10.12 -5.34
C LYS A 138 -6.47 9.35 -4.05
N GLU A 139 -6.48 8.01 -4.14
CA GLU A 139 -6.76 7.13 -3.01
C GLU A 139 -5.51 6.88 -2.14
N ASN A 140 -4.29 7.17 -2.65
CA ASN A 140 -3.00 6.85 -2.03
C ASN A 140 -2.83 5.34 -1.78
N VAL A 141 -3.22 4.53 -2.76
CA VAL A 141 -3.11 3.08 -2.74
C VAL A 141 -2.23 2.62 -3.88
N GLY A 142 -1.29 1.74 -3.57
CA GLY A 142 -0.40 1.10 -4.53
C GLY A 142 -0.67 -0.39 -4.65
N GLU A 143 -0.34 -0.98 -5.79
CA GLU A 143 -0.42 -2.41 -6.07
C GLU A 143 0.86 -2.87 -6.78
N PHE A 144 1.37 -4.04 -6.39
CA PHE A 144 2.47 -4.71 -7.08
C PHE A 144 2.16 -6.18 -7.33
N GLY A 145 2.74 -6.69 -8.40
CA GLY A 145 2.67 -8.11 -8.79
C GLY A 145 4.01 -8.61 -9.32
N GLY A 146 4.15 -9.94 -9.44
CA GLY A 146 5.39 -10.54 -9.94
C GLY A 146 6.55 -10.59 -8.93
N GLY A 147 6.31 -10.15 -7.70
CA GLY A 147 7.27 -10.13 -6.60
C GLY A 147 7.49 -8.74 -6.02
N GLY A 148 7.59 -8.68 -4.70
CA GLY A 148 7.93 -7.48 -3.96
C GLY A 148 8.69 -7.79 -2.68
N VAL A 149 9.60 -6.89 -2.32
CA VAL A 149 10.41 -6.97 -1.12
C VAL A 149 10.30 -5.64 -0.38
N LEU A 150 9.68 -5.65 0.79
CA LEU A 150 9.69 -4.53 1.72
C LEU A 150 10.85 -4.67 2.70
N VAL A 151 11.57 -3.59 2.90
CA VAL A 151 12.53 -3.43 4.00
C VAL A 151 12.06 -2.26 4.87
N ASN A 152 11.85 -2.51 6.15
CA ASN A 152 11.45 -1.51 7.13
C ASN A 152 12.25 -1.72 8.41
N ARG A 153 13.21 -0.83 8.69
CA ARG A 153 14.16 -0.97 9.81
C ARG A 153 14.85 -2.34 9.81
N ASP A 154 14.58 -3.18 10.82
CA ASP A 154 15.08 -4.55 10.98
C ASP A 154 14.22 -5.63 10.30
N SER A 155 13.06 -5.24 9.79
CA SER A 155 12.09 -6.15 9.18
C SER A 155 12.23 -6.23 7.67
N ARG A 156 12.23 -7.45 7.12
CA ARG A 156 12.16 -7.74 5.71
C ARG A 156 10.95 -8.61 5.42
N LEU A 157 10.12 -8.19 4.46
CA LEU A 157 8.90 -8.87 4.06
C LEU A 157 8.93 -9.11 2.55
N GLU A 158 8.63 -10.34 2.11
CA GLU A 158 8.60 -10.75 0.71
C GLU A 158 7.25 -11.36 0.37
N SER A 159 6.73 -11.11 -0.85
CA SER A 159 5.53 -11.75 -1.36
C SER A 159 5.46 -11.69 -2.88
N VAL A 160 4.57 -12.49 -3.49
CA VAL A 160 4.36 -12.46 -4.94
C VAL A 160 3.61 -11.21 -5.38
N ARG A 161 2.64 -10.77 -4.59
CA ARG A 161 1.83 -9.58 -4.86
C ARG A 161 1.42 -8.90 -3.57
N GLY A 162 1.04 -7.65 -3.66
CA GLY A 162 0.54 -6.93 -2.49
C GLY A 162 -0.05 -5.58 -2.81
N TYR A 163 -0.63 -4.98 -1.76
CA TYR A 163 -1.26 -3.67 -1.78
C TYR A 163 -0.65 -2.79 -0.71
N TYR A 164 -0.24 -1.61 -1.12
CA TYR A 164 0.32 -0.59 -0.25
C TYR A 164 -0.71 0.51 0.04
N TYR A 165 -1.03 0.73 1.30
CA TYR A 165 -1.95 1.77 1.77
C TYR A 165 -1.17 2.87 2.47
N ALA A 166 -0.83 3.94 1.74
CA ALA A 166 0.02 5.01 2.25
C ALA A 166 -0.56 5.74 3.46
N ASN A 167 -1.89 5.91 3.52
CA ASN A 167 -2.56 6.64 4.60
C ASN A 167 -2.54 5.89 5.93
N SER A 168 -2.70 4.56 5.92
CA SER A 168 -2.67 3.71 7.12
C SER A 168 -1.28 3.12 7.42
N LYS A 169 -0.30 3.34 6.53
CA LYS A 169 1.04 2.73 6.59
C LYS A 169 0.98 1.20 6.60
N GLU A 170 0.05 0.62 5.86
CA GLU A 170 -0.13 -0.82 5.80
C GLU A 170 0.32 -1.40 4.46
N LEU A 171 0.99 -2.55 4.52
CA LEU A 171 1.29 -3.39 3.38
C LEU A 171 0.54 -4.71 3.54
N VAL A 172 -0.35 -5.00 2.60
CA VAL A 172 -1.03 -6.30 2.48
C VAL A 172 -0.22 -7.16 1.52
N CYS A 173 0.36 -8.24 2.02
CA CYS A 173 1.13 -9.20 1.25
C CYS A 173 0.34 -10.47 1.04
N VAL A 174 0.36 -10.99 -0.18
CA VAL A 174 -0.42 -12.17 -0.59
C VAL A 174 0.46 -13.09 -1.44
N ASP A 175 0.25 -14.38 -1.25
CA ASP A 175 0.94 -15.49 -1.90
C ASP A 175 2.42 -15.59 -1.54
N ARG A 176 2.75 -16.70 -0.88
CA ARG A 176 4.13 -17.05 -0.46
C ARG A 176 4.79 -15.93 0.32
N VAL A 177 4.12 -15.48 1.38
CA VAL A 177 4.65 -14.43 2.24
C VAL A 177 5.76 -15.00 3.13
N GLU A 178 6.93 -14.34 3.09
CA GLU A 178 8.03 -14.58 4.03
C GLU A 178 8.37 -13.27 4.72
N MET A 179 8.38 -13.28 6.05
CA MET A 179 8.76 -12.13 6.87
C MET A 179 9.86 -12.54 7.85
N ARG A 180 10.87 -11.71 8.00
CA ARG A 180 11.98 -11.90 8.94
C ARG A 180 12.33 -10.60 9.63
N ASN A 181 12.66 -10.70 10.88
CA ASN A 181 13.29 -9.64 11.66
C ASN A 181 14.23 -10.23 12.71
N ASP A 182 14.67 -9.40 13.65
CA ASP A 182 15.56 -9.81 14.71
C ASP A 182 14.95 -10.76 15.75
N GLU A 183 13.65 -10.93 15.76
CA GLU A 183 12.93 -11.73 16.76
C GLU A 183 12.37 -13.04 16.20
N TYR A 184 11.90 -13.03 14.94
CA TYR A 184 11.22 -14.18 14.34
C TYR A 184 11.35 -14.26 12.83
N GLU A 185 11.06 -15.45 12.29
CA GLU A 185 10.78 -15.73 10.89
C GLU A 185 9.32 -16.21 10.77
N LEU A 186 8.59 -15.66 9.78
CA LEU A 186 7.21 -16.03 9.48
C LEU A 186 7.11 -16.46 8.01
N LYS A 187 6.40 -17.57 7.76
CA LYS A 187 6.02 -18.02 6.42
C LYS A 187 4.52 -18.30 6.38
N GLY A 188 3.84 -17.68 5.44
CA GLY A 188 2.39 -17.79 5.34
C GLY A 188 1.83 -17.47 3.96
N ASP A 189 0.51 -17.46 3.88
CA ASP A 189 -0.22 -17.14 2.65
C ASP A 189 -0.50 -15.64 2.52
N SER A 190 -0.94 -15.03 3.61
CA SER A 190 -1.35 -13.61 3.60
C SER A 190 -0.99 -12.93 4.92
N VAL A 191 -0.36 -11.76 4.82
CA VAL A 191 0.04 -10.93 5.96
C VAL A 191 -0.34 -9.48 5.70
N VAL A 192 -0.93 -8.83 6.69
CA VAL A 192 -1.07 -7.38 6.76
C VAL A 192 -0.04 -6.85 7.75
N TYR A 193 0.90 -6.08 7.27
CA TYR A 193 1.98 -5.50 8.06
C TYR A 193 1.80 -3.98 8.17
N ASN A 194 1.80 -3.47 9.39
CA ASN A 194 1.75 -2.03 9.64
C ASN A 194 3.18 -1.49 9.85
N MET A 195 3.68 -0.71 8.90
CA MET A 195 5.06 -0.21 8.84
C MET A 195 5.38 0.81 9.95
N ALA A 196 4.38 1.47 10.51
CA ALA A 196 4.58 2.46 11.58
C ALA A 196 4.73 1.81 12.96
N THR A 197 4.04 0.69 13.19
CA THR A 197 3.97 0.01 14.50
C THR A 197 4.71 -1.32 14.56
N ASP A 198 5.18 -1.82 13.41
CA ASP A 198 5.75 -3.17 13.22
C ASP A 198 4.81 -4.31 13.63
N ASN A 199 3.51 -4.05 13.68
CA ASN A 199 2.51 -5.08 13.95
C ASN A 199 2.19 -5.86 12.68
N ALA A 200 1.99 -7.17 12.82
CA ALA A 200 1.59 -8.05 11.73
C ALA A 200 0.30 -8.80 12.07
N PHE A 201 -0.61 -8.87 11.10
CA PHE A 201 -1.78 -9.76 11.14
C PHE A 201 -1.61 -10.81 10.05
N PHE A 202 -1.77 -12.07 10.39
CA PHE A 202 -1.58 -13.18 9.47
C PHE A 202 -2.85 -14.01 9.32
N PHE A 203 -3.03 -14.53 8.09
CA PHE A 203 -4.22 -15.26 7.68
C PHE A 203 -3.83 -16.50 6.89
N LYS A 204 -4.51 -17.62 7.14
CA LYS A 204 -4.27 -18.95 6.57
C LYS A 204 -2.85 -19.46 6.82
N HIS A 205 -2.74 -20.72 7.17
CA HIS A 205 -1.52 -21.55 7.20
C HIS A 205 -0.22 -20.79 7.47
N THR A 206 -0.13 -20.10 8.61
CA THR A 206 1.04 -19.31 8.96
C THR A 206 1.91 -20.10 9.94
N ASN A 207 3.20 -20.14 9.63
CA ASN A 207 4.24 -20.76 10.44
C ASN A 207 5.17 -19.67 10.93
N ILE A 208 5.49 -19.66 12.23
CA ILE A 208 6.36 -18.67 12.85
C ILE A 208 7.39 -19.40 13.71
N TRP A 209 8.64 -19.03 13.56
CA TRP A 209 9.77 -19.50 14.39
C TRP A 209 10.42 -18.29 15.05
N ASN A 210 10.66 -18.38 16.35
CA ASN A 210 11.49 -17.40 17.05
C ASN A 210 12.97 -17.82 17.06
N LYS A 211 13.84 -16.93 17.53
CA LYS A 211 15.29 -17.22 17.63
C LYS A 211 15.65 -18.29 18.67
N GLU A 212 14.75 -18.56 19.62
CA GLU A 212 14.93 -19.56 20.66
C GLU A 212 14.56 -20.96 20.19
N GLY A 213 14.03 -21.08 18.97
CA GLY A 213 13.61 -22.35 18.37
C GLY A 213 12.15 -22.72 18.63
N ASP A 214 11.40 -21.89 19.34
CA ASP A 214 9.95 -22.10 19.50
C ASP A 214 9.26 -21.96 18.17
N TYR A 215 8.26 -22.78 17.95
CA TYR A 215 7.45 -22.81 16.74
C TYR A 215 5.98 -22.54 17.08
N LEU A 216 5.35 -21.68 16.27
CA LEU A 216 3.92 -21.41 16.32
C LEU A 216 3.32 -21.62 14.92
N TYR A 217 2.26 -22.40 14.87
CA TYR A 217 1.36 -22.49 13.72
C TYR A 217 0.03 -21.85 14.07
N ALA A 218 -0.55 -21.11 13.10
CA ALA A 218 -1.93 -20.64 13.22
C ALA A 218 -2.54 -20.35 11.84
N ASP A 219 -3.85 -20.59 11.73
CA ASP A 219 -4.61 -20.15 10.55
C ASP A 219 -4.90 -18.64 10.58
N ARG A 220 -4.98 -18.09 11.77
CA ARG A 220 -5.20 -16.64 11.95
C ARG A 220 -4.65 -16.15 13.28
N GLY A 221 -3.99 -15.02 13.23
CA GLY A 221 -3.46 -14.39 14.42
C GLY A 221 -2.85 -13.02 14.16
N ALA A 222 -2.20 -12.50 15.18
CA ALA A 222 -1.49 -11.24 15.13
C ALA A 222 -0.21 -11.30 15.96
N TYR A 223 0.80 -10.58 15.51
CA TYR A 223 1.97 -10.22 16.28
C TYR A 223 1.92 -8.72 16.60
N ARG A 224 2.14 -8.37 17.88
CA ARG A 224 2.25 -6.98 18.32
C ARG A 224 3.66 -6.71 18.84
N LYS A 225 4.38 -5.81 18.16
CA LYS A 225 5.78 -5.50 18.44
C LYS A 225 5.99 -4.89 19.84
N ALA A 226 5.09 -3.99 20.27
CA ALA A 226 5.25 -3.21 21.50
C ALA A 226 5.46 -4.05 22.77
N ASP A 227 4.94 -5.27 22.81
CA ASP A 227 5.04 -6.21 23.92
C ASP A 227 5.46 -7.62 23.49
N SER A 228 5.90 -7.78 22.25
CA SER A 228 6.32 -9.06 21.63
C SER A 228 5.26 -10.16 21.80
N LEU A 229 3.97 -9.78 21.68
CA LEU A 229 2.84 -10.65 21.97
C LEU A 229 2.28 -11.28 20.68
N TYR A 230 2.24 -12.60 20.66
CA TYR A 230 1.49 -13.38 19.67
C TYR A 230 0.08 -13.67 20.18
N LYS A 231 -0.93 -13.35 19.37
CA LYS A 231 -2.33 -13.68 19.63
C LYS A 231 -2.86 -14.58 18.52
N VAL A 232 -3.13 -15.84 18.86
CA VAL A 232 -3.76 -16.80 17.95
C VAL A 232 -5.28 -16.72 18.11
N THR A 233 -6.00 -16.66 16.99
CA THR A 233 -7.47 -16.55 16.98
C THR A 233 -8.17 -17.71 16.28
N SER A 234 -7.42 -18.56 15.57
CA SER A 234 -7.97 -19.76 14.90
C SER A 234 -6.89 -20.81 14.69
N ASN A 235 -7.20 -22.07 15.03
CA ASN A 235 -6.39 -23.27 14.81
C ASN A 235 -4.92 -23.08 15.15
N GLY A 236 -4.63 -22.75 16.39
CA GLY A 236 -3.27 -22.52 16.85
C GLY A 236 -2.62 -23.76 17.45
N TYR A 237 -1.31 -23.89 17.20
CA TYR A 237 -0.45 -24.89 17.78
C TYR A 237 0.91 -24.26 18.12
N VAL A 238 1.37 -24.50 19.34
CA VAL A 238 2.68 -23.98 19.82
C VAL A 238 3.53 -25.14 20.27
N LEU A 239 4.76 -25.19 19.78
CA LEU A 239 5.79 -26.12 20.22
C LEU A 239 6.94 -25.34 20.81
N THR A 240 7.28 -25.60 22.06
CA THR A 240 8.45 -25.05 22.74
C THR A 240 9.26 -26.20 23.30
N ASP A 241 10.53 -25.95 23.65
CA ASP A 241 11.40 -26.98 24.27
C ASP A 241 10.84 -27.56 25.59
N LYS A 242 9.81 -26.90 26.17
CA LYS A 242 9.25 -27.24 27.48
C LYS A 242 7.80 -27.69 27.45
N GLN A 243 7.03 -27.39 26.43
CA GLN A 243 5.59 -27.66 26.38
C GLN A 243 5.04 -27.70 24.96
N GLU A 244 4.17 -28.66 24.69
CA GLU A 244 3.28 -28.70 23.54
C GLU A 244 1.89 -28.21 23.97
N MET A 245 1.32 -27.17 23.34
CA MET A 245 0.01 -26.58 23.65
C MET A 245 -0.88 -26.43 22.44
#